data_b53b576aca82480a14deb5aed7d92030
#
_entry.id   b53b576aca82480a14deb5aed7d92030
#
_cell.length_a   1.000
_cell.length_b   1.000
_cell.length_c   1.000
_cell.angle_alpha   90.00
_cell.angle_beta   90.00
_cell.angle_gamma   90.00
#
_symmetry.space_group_name_H-M   'P 1'
#
loop_
_entity.id
_entity.type
_entity.pdbx_description
1 polymer ?
#
loop_
_entity_poly.entity_id
_entity_poly.type
_entity_poly.pdbx_seq_one_letter_code
_entity_poly.pdbx_strand_id
1 'polypeptide(L)'
;MSDTTSTADGDSSGARVWDLPLRLFHWLLVLTLIGSWTTHELGTAWMDWHVRLGYFALGLVIFRVVWGFVGPRHARFSSFMKSPVAALSYARDWLAGRPPAVVGHSPMAGWAILALLLSVALQATSGLFKSDDFLIQGPWYPSAPKWLNGLAAQIHGANFNVLLGLVAVHLTVMAIYRWRLKTNLVGAMITGRGRVSAGDGIASDRLVVALIVAAAAAGLVWAIVTLAPQPDPDALFY
;
A
#
# COMPACT_ATOMS: atom_id res chain seq x y z
N MET A 1 -21.89 -55.73 -11.99
CA MET A 1 -22.30 -54.32 -12.00
C MET A 1 -21.56 -53.66 -10.87
N SER A 2 -20.40 -53.12 -11.19
CA SER A 2 -19.51 -52.49 -10.22
C SER A 2 -19.71 -50.98 -10.33
N ASP A 3 -20.33 -50.43 -9.31
CA ASP A 3 -20.57 -48.97 -9.15
C ASP A 3 -19.26 -48.32 -8.70
N THR A 4 -18.53 -47.71 -9.60
CA THR A 4 -17.39 -46.85 -9.28
C THR A 4 -17.89 -45.47 -9.03
N THR A 5 -18.32 -45.18 -7.81
CA THR A 5 -18.46 -43.80 -7.30
C THR A 5 -17.05 -43.20 -7.18
N SER A 6 -16.63 -42.54 -8.24
CA SER A 6 -15.48 -41.62 -8.20
C SER A 6 -15.82 -40.43 -7.32
N THR A 7 -15.41 -40.51 -6.06
CA THR A 7 -15.34 -39.34 -5.18
C THR A 7 -14.24 -38.44 -5.73
N ALA A 8 -14.62 -37.42 -6.48
CA ALA A 8 -13.75 -36.31 -6.79
C ALA A 8 -13.51 -35.50 -5.49
N ASP A 9 -12.63 -36.02 -4.65
CA ASP A 9 -11.95 -35.20 -3.63
C ASP A 9 -11.08 -34.19 -4.39
N GLY A 10 -11.68 -33.07 -4.75
CA GLY A 10 -10.99 -31.94 -5.34
C GLY A 10 -9.93 -31.49 -4.36
N ASP A 11 -8.68 -31.81 -4.66
CA ASP A 11 -7.49 -31.32 -4.00
C ASP A 11 -7.62 -29.82 -3.75
N SER A 12 -7.94 -29.46 -2.52
CA SER A 12 -8.04 -28.09 -2.02
C SER A 12 -6.65 -27.51 -1.75
N SER A 13 -5.65 -27.89 -2.57
CA SER A 13 -4.36 -27.22 -2.59
C SER A 13 -4.58 -25.79 -3.03
N GLY A 14 -4.51 -24.85 -2.05
CA GLY A 14 -4.83 -23.46 -2.26
C GLY A 14 -4.12 -22.87 -3.48
N ALA A 15 -4.89 -22.45 -4.49
CA ALA A 15 -4.32 -21.84 -5.69
C ALA A 15 -3.60 -20.53 -5.34
N ARG A 16 -2.62 -20.15 -6.16
CA ARG A 16 -1.88 -18.91 -5.97
C ARG A 16 -2.79 -17.72 -6.32
N VAL A 17 -3.06 -16.86 -5.37
CA VAL A 17 -3.91 -15.67 -5.50
C VAL A 17 -3.05 -14.39 -5.51
N TRP A 18 -2.07 -14.30 -4.63
CA TRP A 18 -1.22 -13.12 -4.48
C TRP A 18 0.16 -13.36 -5.08
N ASP A 19 0.51 -12.53 -6.07
CA ASP A 19 1.82 -12.54 -6.70
C ASP A 19 2.91 -12.10 -5.72
N LEU A 20 4.14 -12.57 -5.93
CA LEU A 20 5.27 -12.24 -5.07
C LEU A 20 5.57 -10.73 -5.03
N PRO A 21 5.57 -9.97 -6.15
CA PRO A 21 5.77 -8.53 -6.12
C PRO A 21 4.77 -7.78 -5.25
N LEU A 22 3.48 -8.13 -5.30
CA LEU A 22 2.46 -7.52 -4.45
C LEU A 22 2.68 -7.81 -2.96
N ARG A 23 3.10 -9.03 -2.63
CA ARG A 23 3.40 -9.45 -1.27
C ARG A 23 4.63 -8.74 -0.72
N LEU A 24 5.70 -8.65 -1.51
CA LEU A 24 6.90 -7.89 -1.16
C LEU A 24 6.58 -6.42 -0.95
N PHE A 25 5.84 -5.81 -1.88
CA PHE A 25 5.36 -4.44 -1.72
C PHE A 25 4.65 -4.24 -0.37
N HIS A 26 3.70 -5.11 -0.05
CA HIS A 26 2.91 -5.00 1.19
C HIS A 26 3.81 -5.05 2.43
N TRP A 27 4.67 -6.06 2.54
CA TRP A 27 5.50 -6.21 3.74
C TRP A 27 6.60 -5.16 3.84
N LEU A 28 7.18 -4.75 2.71
CA LEU A 28 8.12 -3.63 2.69
C LEU A 28 7.43 -2.33 3.11
N LEU A 29 6.19 -2.08 2.67
CA LEU A 29 5.42 -0.91 3.09
C LEU A 29 5.15 -0.94 4.60
N VAL A 30 4.74 -2.08 5.15
CA VAL A 30 4.53 -2.25 6.61
C VAL A 30 5.81 -1.90 7.38
N LEU A 31 6.95 -2.49 6.99
CA LEU A 31 8.24 -2.22 7.65
C LEU A 31 8.65 -0.75 7.50
N THR A 32 8.44 -0.16 6.33
CA THR A 32 8.75 1.24 6.06
C THR A 32 7.91 2.18 6.93
N LEU A 33 6.62 1.94 7.07
CA LEU A 33 5.74 2.78 7.90
C LEU A 33 6.10 2.66 9.38
N ILE A 34 6.36 1.44 9.87
CA ILE A 34 6.82 1.22 11.26
C ILE A 34 8.17 1.93 11.48
N GLY A 35 9.13 1.73 10.58
CA GLY A 35 10.45 2.37 10.67
C GLY A 35 10.36 3.89 10.61
N SER A 36 9.53 4.43 9.72
CA SER A 36 9.33 5.88 9.58
C SER A 36 8.73 6.49 10.84
N TRP A 37 7.73 5.84 11.43
CA TRP A 37 7.18 6.28 12.71
C TRP A 37 8.21 6.18 13.84
N THR A 38 8.87 5.04 13.97
CA THR A 38 9.89 4.81 15.02
C THR A 38 11.02 5.85 14.92
N THR A 39 11.54 6.12 13.74
CA THR A 39 12.62 7.09 13.55
C THR A 39 12.17 8.52 13.84
N HIS A 40 10.91 8.87 13.62
CA HIS A 40 10.34 10.14 14.03
C HIS A 40 10.29 10.27 15.58
N GLU A 41 9.79 9.23 16.27
CA GLU A 41 9.69 9.22 17.75
C GLU A 41 11.07 9.23 18.45
N LEU A 42 12.10 8.69 17.81
CA LEU A 42 13.47 8.71 18.33
C LEU A 42 14.15 10.10 18.22
N GLY A 43 13.52 11.05 17.53
CA GLY A 43 13.93 12.45 17.49
C GLY A 43 14.96 12.77 16.40
N THR A 44 15.57 13.96 16.53
CA THR A 44 16.38 14.60 15.46
C THR A 44 17.55 13.75 14.96
N ALA A 45 18.20 12.99 15.83
CA ALA A 45 19.31 12.11 15.44
C ALA A 45 18.92 11.02 14.42
N TRP A 46 17.62 10.68 14.33
CA TRP A 46 17.08 9.66 13.45
C TRP A 46 16.26 10.22 12.28
N MET A 47 16.13 11.54 12.20
CA MET A 47 15.28 12.20 11.20
C MET A 47 15.75 11.95 9.76
N ASP A 48 17.06 11.80 9.52
CA ASP A 48 17.60 11.37 8.22
C ASP A 48 17.01 10.04 7.75
N TRP A 49 16.87 9.09 8.66
CA TRP A 49 16.26 7.79 8.36
C TRP A 49 14.75 7.92 8.10
N HIS A 50 14.06 8.80 8.86
CA HIS A 50 12.66 9.11 8.59
C HIS A 50 12.45 9.60 7.15
N VAL A 51 13.26 10.54 6.71
CA VAL A 51 13.20 11.12 5.37
C VAL A 51 13.50 10.05 4.30
N ARG A 52 14.56 9.25 4.47
CA ARG A 52 14.91 8.16 3.54
C ARG A 52 13.80 7.12 3.44
N LEU A 53 13.20 6.74 4.56
CA LEU A 53 12.04 5.83 4.58
C LEU A 53 10.82 6.48 3.91
N GLY A 54 10.63 7.80 4.03
CA GLY A 54 9.62 8.55 3.28
C GLY A 54 9.82 8.46 1.76
N TYR A 55 11.05 8.60 1.27
CA TYR A 55 11.38 8.39 -0.14
C TYR A 55 11.12 6.95 -0.59
N PHE A 56 11.48 5.99 0.25
CA PHE A 56 11.22 4.58 -0.04
C PHE A 56 9.71 4.29 -0.08
N ALA A 57 8.93 4.84 0.86
CA ALA A 57 7.47 4.76 0.82
C ALA A 57 6.88 5.34 -0.47
N LEU A 58 7.38 6.50 -0.93
CA LEU A 58 6.97 7.10 -2.19
C LEU A 58 7.23 6.16 -3.36
N GLY A 59 8.43 5.56 -3.42
CA GLY A 59 8.78 4.57 -4.45
C GLY A 59 7.87 3.33 -4.43
N LEU A 60 7.55 2.84 -3.24
CA LEU A 60 6.61 1.72 -3.08
C LEU A 60 5.20 2.09 -3.57
N VAL A 61 4.73 3.30 -3.28
CA VAL A 61 3.42 3.76 -3.77
C VAL A 61 3.41 3.89 -5.29
N ILE A 62 4.45 4.48 -5.89
CA ILE A 62 4.59 4.58 -7.36
C ILE A 62 4.59 3.17 -7.97
N PHE A 63 5.39 2.26 -7.43
CA PHE A 63 5.40 0.86 -7.83
C PHE A 63 3.98 0.26 -7.79
N ARG A 64 3.27 0.42 -6.67
CA ARG A 64 1.95 -0.18 -6.47
C ARG A 64 0.90 0.38 -7.42
N VAL A 65 0.96 1.68 -7.69
CA VAL A 65 0.05 2.31 -8.66
C VAL A 65 0.27 1.72 -10.05
N VAL A 66 1.51 1.67 -10.54
CA VAL A 66 1.82 1.06 -11.84
C VAL A 66 1.48 -0.43 -11.86
N TRP A 67 1.82 -1.17 -10.78
CA TRP A 67 1.50 -2.59 -10.64
C TRP A 67 0.00 -2.88 -10.65
N GLY A 68 -0.79 -1.91 -10.20
CA GLY A 68 -2.25 -1.96 -10.27
C GLY A 68 -2.83 -1.93 -11.68
N PHE A 69 -2.03 -1.62 -12.69
CA PHE A 69 -2.42 -1.67 -14.11
C PHE A 69 -1.76 -2.83 -14.86
N VAL A 70 -0.46 -3.07 -14.62
CA VAL A 70 0.31 -4.05 -15.41
C VAL A 70 0.51 -5.40 -14.71
N GLY A 71 0.16 -5.51 -13.43
CA GLY A 71 0.31 -6.72 -12.63
C GLY A 71 -0.60 -7.88 -13.04
N PRO A 72 -0.53 -9.03 -12.34
CA PRO A 72 -1.45 -10.14 -12.52
C PRO A 72 -2.90 -9.78 -12.17
N ARG A 73 -3.85 -10.66 -12.54
CA ARG A 73 -5.31 -10.43 -12.40
C ARG A 73 -5.71 -9.84 -11.04
N HIS A 74 -5.29 -10.44 -9.94
CA HIS A 74 -5.71 -10.02 -8.59
C HIS A 74 -4.97 -8.79 -8.05
N ALA A 75 -3.86 -8.35 -8.69
CA ALA A 75 -3.17 -7.11 -8.37
C ALA A 75 -3.82 -5.89 -9.03
N ARG A 76 -4.57 -6.06 -10.13
CA ARG A 76 -5.11 -4.95 -10.92
C ARG A 76 -6.30 -4.29 -10.24
N PHE A 77 -6.31 -2.95 -10.26
CA PHE A 77 -7.43 -2.16 -9.77
C PHE A 77 -8.75 -2.53 -10.43
N SER A 78 -8.76 -2.78 -11.74
CA SER A 78 -9.95 -3.17 -12.50
C SER A 78 -10.59 -4.48 -12.01
N SER A 79 -9.85 -5.36 -11.37
CA SER A 79 -10.38 -6.63 -10.88
C SER A 79 -11.17 -6.50 -9.57
N PHE A 80 -10.82 -5.54 -8.72
CA PHE A 80 -11.38 -5.43 -7.37
C PHE A 80 -12.08 -4.08 -7.08
N MET A 81 -11.77 -3.02 -7.82
CA MET A 81 -12.50 -1.76 -7.69
C MET A 81 -13.92 -1.92 -8.24
N LYS A 82 -14.88 -1.89 -7.35
CA LYS A 82 -16.32 -1.96 -7.66
C LYS A 82 -16.97 -0.62 -7.33
N SER A 83 -18.21 -0.42 -7.79
CA SER A 83 -18.95 0.81 -7.50
C SER A 83 -19.10 1.01 -5.98
N PRO A 84 -19.23 2.27 -5.49
CA PRO A 84 -19.50 2.55 -4.08
C PRO A 84 -20.76 1.86 -3.56
N VAL A 85 -21.79 1.72 -4.43
CA VAL A 85 -23.02 1.03 -4.10
C VAL A 85 -22.77 -0.46 -3.83
N ALA A 86 -21.94 -1.12 -4.66
CA ALA A 86 -21.58 -2.52 -4.45
C ALA A 86 -20.75 -2.70 -3.17
N ALA A 87 -19.88 -1.75 -2.84
CA ALA A 87 -19.10 -1.78 -1.60
C ALA A 87 -20.00 -1.63 -0.37
N LEU A 88 -20.99 -0.73 -0.43
CA LEU A 88 -21.96 -0.53 0.65
C LEU A 88 -22.89 -1.75 0.82
N SER A 89 -23.37 -2.34 -0.28
CA SER A 89 -24.16 -3.58 -0.23
C SER A 89 -23.35 -4.70 0.43
N TYR A 90 -22.10 -4.90 -0.01
CA TYR A 90 -21.21 -5.88 0.61
C TYR A 90 -21.02 -5.63 2.11
N ALA A 91 -20.82 -4.37 2.51
CA ALA A 91 -20.66 -4.00 3.92
C ALA A 91 -21.91 -4.34 4.76
N ARG A 92 -23.12 -4.10 4.21
CA ARG A 92 -24.39 -4.45 4.87
C ARG A 92 -24.52 -5.96 5.07
N ASP A 93 -24.25 -6.74 4.03
CA ASP A 93 -24.32 -8.20 4.08
C ASP A 93 -23.28 -8.77 5.08
N TRP A 94 -22.09 -8.17 5.10
CA TRP A 94 -21.01 -8.53 6.03
C TRP A 94 -21.43 -8.25 7.49
N LEU A 95 -22.00 -7.07 7.77
CA LEU A 95 -22.50 -6.70 9.10
C LEU A 95 -23.69 -7.58 9.53
N ALA A 96 -24.53 -8.02 8.59
CA ALA A 96 -25.61 -8.97 8.83
C ALA A 96 -25.13 -10.42 9.07
N GLY A 97 -23.81 -10.67 9.06
CA GLY A 97 -23.22 -11.99 9.26
C GLY A 97 -23.30 -12.92 8.07
N ARG A 98 -23.58 -12.41 6.88
CA ARG A 98 -23.73 -13.15 5.61
C ARG A 98 -22.76 -12.62 4.54
N PRO A 99 -21.44 -12.59 4.80
CA PRO A 99 -20.49 -12.06 3.83
C PRO A 99 -20.53 -12.90 2.53
N PRO A 100 -20.75 -12.27 1.35
CA PRO A 100 -20.65 -12.96 0.08
C PRO A 100 -19.24 -13.53 -0.12
N ALA A 101 -19.13 -14.72 -0.69
CA ALA A 101 -17.84 -15.31 -1.06
C ALA A 101 -17.20 -14.48 -2.19
N VAL A 102 -15.96 -14.10 -2.02
CA VAL A 102 -15.18 -13.36 -3.04
C VAL A 102 -13.79 -13.98 -3.21
N VAL A 103 -13.32 -14.00 -4.44
CA VAL A 103 -11.95 -14.37 -4.79
C VAL A 103 -11.10 -13.11 -4.87
N GLY A 104 -10.01 -13.05 -4.10
CA GLY A 104 -9.16 -11.86 -4.01
C GLY A 104 -9.72 -10.81 -3.05
N HIS A 105 -9.76 -9.55 -3.50
CA HIS A 105 -10.26 -8.45 -2.68
C HIS A 105 -11.79 -8.31 -2.76
N SER A 106 -12.43 -8.12 -1.61
CA SER A 106 -13.85 -7.75 -1.59
C SER A 106 -14.05 -6.30 -2.09
N PRO A 107 -15.26 -5.92 -2.52
CA PRO A 107 -15.57 -4.55 -2.93
C PRO A 107 -15.21 -3.51 -1.85
N MET A 108 -15.46 -3.82 -0.59
CA MET A 108 -15.12 -2.96 0.55
C MET A 108 -13.59 -2.86 0.75
N ALA A 109 -12.88 -3.98 0.61
CA ALA A 109 -11.41 -4.00 0.69
C ALA A 109 -10.76 -3.16 -0.42
N GLY A 110 -11.34 -3.12 -1.62
CA GLY A 110 -10.86 -2.29 -2.72
C GLY A 110 -10.82 -0.80 -2.34
N TRP A 111 -11.88 -0.28 -1.76
CA TRP A 111 -11.94 1.12 -1.29
C TRP A 111 -10.99 1.39 -0.11
N ALA A 112 -10.84 0.43 0.82
CA ALA A 112 -9.89 0.54 1.91
C ALA A 112 -8.44 0.60 1.40
N ILE A 113 -8.09 -0.23 0.39
CA ILE A 113 -6.77 -0.20 -0.27
C ILE A 113 -6.53 1.16 -0.92
N LEU A 114 -7.52 1.69 -1.65
CA LEU A 114 -7.40 3.01 -2.28
C LEU A 114 -7.18 4.10 -1.23
N ALA A 115 -7.96 4.11 -0.15
CA ALA A 115 -7.81 5.08 0.94
C ALA A 115 -6.42 5.01 1.59
N LEU A 116 -5.92 3.80 1.90
CA LEU A 116 -4.58 3.59 2.44
C LEU A 116 -3.50 4.08 1.48
N LEU A 117 -3.58 3.72 0.19
CA LEU A 117 -2.60 4.14 -0.81
C LEU A 117 -2.58 5.67 -0.98
N LEU A 118 -3.75 6.30 -1.04
CA LEU A 118 -3.85 7.76 -1.14
C LEU A 118 -3.31 8.44 0.10
N SER A 119 -3.59 7.91 1.30
CA SER A 119 -3.05 8.46 2.55
C SER A 119 -1.53 8.32 2.61
N VAL A 120 -0.95 7.17 2.23
CA VAL A 120 0.52 7.00 2.17
C VAL A 120 1.13 7.90 1.09
N ALA A 121 0.51 8.03 -0.09
CA ALA A 121 0.95 8.94 -1.13
C ALA A 121 0.99 10.39 -0.64
N LEU A 122 -0.07 10.83 0.03
CA LEU A 122 -0.19 12.17 0.59
C LEU A 122 0.85 12.40 1.71
N GLN A 123 1.08 11.39 2.56
CA GLN A 123 2.10 11.46 3.61
C GLN A 123 3.50 11.62 3.03
N ALA A 124 3.86 10.79 2.05
CA ALA A 124 5.18 10.83 1.45
C ALA A 124 5.41 12.11 0.62
N THR A 125 4.40 12.54 -0.17
CA THR A 125 4.54 13.74 -1.01
C THR A 125 4.56 15.02 -0.19
N SER A 126 3.75 15.16 0.86
CA SER A 126 3.79 16.32 1.74
C SER A 126 5.12 16.44 2.49
N GLY A 127 5.76 15.31 2.82
CA GLY A 127 7.10 15.29 3.42
C GLY A 127 8.20 15.91 2.54
N LEU A 128 8.04 15.91 1.21
CA LEU A 128 9.01 16.53 0.30
C LEU A 128 9.12 18.05 0.50
N PHE A 129 8.09 18.69 1.05
CA PHE A 129 7.95 20.14 1.25
C PHE A 129 8.03 20.55 2.72
N LYS A 130 8.43 19.64 3.62
CA LYS A 130 8.47 19.89 5.06
C LYS A 130 9.91 20.13 5.54
N SER A 131 10.07 20.95 6.60
CA SER A 131 11.30 21.10 7.39
C SER A 131 11.04 20.66 8.83
N ASP A 132 12.07 20.25 9.53
CA ASP A 132 12.09 20.09 10.99
C ASP A 132 12.49 21.38 11.74
N ASP A 133 12.67 22.48 10.99
CA ASP A 133 13.10 23.80 11.44
C ASP A 133 14.52 23.84 12.05
N PHE A 134 15.28 22.74 12.01
CA PHE A 134 16.65 22.64 12.54
C PHE A 134 17.68 22.31 11.46
N LEU A 135 17.73 21.05 11.04
CA LEU A 135 18.82 20.56 10.18
C LEU A 135 18.32 19.86 8.91
N ILE A 136 17.07 19.37 8.91
CA ILE A 136 16.58 18.49 7.86
C ILE A 136 15.40 19.11 7.13
N GLN A 137 15.54 19.19 5.81
CA GLN A 137 14.52 19.73 4.93
C GLN A 137 14.21 18.72 3.82
N GLY A 138 12.94 18.65 3.46
CA GLY A 138 12.53 17.96 2.24
C GLY A 138 13.13 18.63 1.01
N PRO A 139 13.36 17.88 -0.06
CA PRO A 139 14.13 18.37 -1.23
C PRO A 139 13.46 19.56 -1.94
N TRP A 140 12.16 19.70 -1.82
CA TRP A 140 11.39 20.79 -2.47
C TRP A 140 11.08 21.95 -1.50
N TYR A 141 11.41 21.81 -0.21
CA TYR A 141 11.14 22.85 0.79
C TYR A 141 11.81 24.20 0.44
N PRO A 142 13.09 24.25 0.03
CA PRO A 142 13.77 25.53 -0.20
C PRO A 142 13.24 26.30 -1.41
N SER A 143 12.75 25.61 -2.43
CA SER A 143 12.25 26.21 -3.68
C SER A 143 10.75 26.49 -3.70
N ALA A 144 10.01 25.93 -2.74
CA ALA A 144 8.57 26.08 -2.67
C ALA A 144 8.16 27.38 -1.94
N PRO A 145 7.05 28.02 -2.32
CA PRO A 145 6.56 29.19 -1.62
C PRO A 145 6.12 28.82 -0.19
N LYS A 146 6.29 29.76 0.77
CA LYS A 146 6.00 29.55 2.20
C LYS A 146 4.58 29.02 2.47
N TRP A 147 3.58 29.46 1.71
CA TRP A 147 2.21 28.95 1.86
C TRP A 147 2.09 27.45 1.56
N LEU A 148 2.83 26.95 0.55
CA LEU A 148 2.84 25.54 0.19
C LEU A 148 3.55 24.70 1.26
N ASN A 149 4.68 25.18 1.76
CA ASN A 149 5.40 24.53 2.86
C ASN A 149 4.53 24.44 4.11
N GLY A 150 3.84 25.53 4.47
CA GLY A 150 2.90 25.55 5.60
C GLY A 150 1.72 24.58 5.41
N LEU A 151 1.14 24.56 4.23
CA LEU A 151 0.07 23.61 3.89
C LEU A 151 0.56 22.15 3.93
N ALA A 152 1.72 21.87 3.36
CA ALA A 152 2.32 20.54 3.37
C ALA A 152 2.62 20.05 4.80
N ALA A 153 3.12 20.93 5.67
CA ALA A 153 3.36 20.61 7.07
C ALA A 153 2.05 20.25 7.81
N GLN A 154 0.97 21.02 7.60
CA GLN A 154 -0.34 20.74 8.17
C GLN A 154 -0.92 19.43 7.66
N ILE A 155 -0.85 19.19 6.34
CA ILE A 155 -1.30 17.95 5.71
C ILE A 155 -0.52 16.76 6.28
N HIS A 156 0.81 16.85 6.34
CA HIS A 156 1.66 15.77 6.86
C HIS A 156 1.29 15.38 8.29
N GLY A 157 1.10 16.35 9.17
CA GLY A 157 0.69 16.11 10.55
C GLY A 157 -0.73 15.56 10.69
N ALA A 158 -1.71 16.17 10.00
CA ALA A 158 -3.10 15.74 10.06
C ALA A 158 -3.30 14.36 9.42
N ASN A 159 -2.70 14.13 8.25
CA ASN A 159 -2.81 12.86 7.54
C ASN A 159 -2.16 11.70 8.29
N PHE A 160 -1.14 11.94 9.10
CA PHE A 160 -0.56 10.90 9.96
C PHE A 160 -1.63 10.27 10.86
N ASN A 161 -2.49 11.07 11.50
CA ASN A 161 -3.57 10.57 12.35
C ASN A 161 -4.63 9.81 11.51
N VAL A 162 -4.92 10.27 10.29
CA VAL A 162 -5.82 9.57 9.35
C VAL A 162 -5.23 8.22 8.98
N LEU A 163 -3.93 8.17 8.66
CA LEU A 163 -3.22 6.93 8.32
C LEU A 163 -3.24 5.94 9.48
N LEU A 164 -2.97 6.38 10.70
CA LEU A 164 -3.07 5.54 11.89
C LEU A 164 -4.48 4.97 12.07
N GLY A 165 -5.51 5.79 11.90
CA GLY A 165 -6.91 5.34 11.94
C GLY A 165 -7.23 4.31 10.87
N LEU A 166 -6.78 4.51 9.63
CA LEU A 166 -6.97 3.56 8.53
C LEU A 166 -6.23 2.23 8.80
N VAL A 167 -5.01 2.29 9.32
CA VAL A 167 -4.24 1.09 9.72
C VAL A 167 -4.95 0.35 10.86
N ALA A 168 -5.44 1.07 11.88
CA ALA A 168 -6.19 0.45 12.98
C ALA A 168 -7.45 -0.26 12.49
N VAL A 169 -8.22 0.35 11.60
CA VAL A 169 -9.38 -0.28 10.95
C VAL A 169 -8.96 -1.51 10.15
N HIS A 170 -7.88 -1.41 9.35
CA HIS A 170 -7.35 -2.53 8.58
C HIS A 170 -7.00 -3.72 9.49
N LEU A 171 -6.23 -3.49 10.54
CA LEU A 171 -5.84 -4.55 11.49
C LEU A 171 -7.04 -5.14 12.21
N THR A 172 -8.03 -4.32 12.61
CA THR A 172 -9.27 -4.77 13.23
C THR A 172 -10.05 -5.71 12.30
N VAL A 173 -10.19 -5.33 11.03
CA VAL A 173 -10.86 -6.19 10.03
C VAL A 173 -10.09 -7.49 9.84
N MET A 174 -8.74 -7.46 9.76
CA MET A 174 -7.91 -8.68 9.69
C MET A 174 -8.11 -9.59 10.91
N ALA A 175 -8.19 -9.01 12.11
CA ALA A 175 -8.47 -9.73 13.34
C ALA A 175 -9.85 -10.39 13.32
N ILE A 176 -10.90 -9.69 12.86
CA ILE A 176 -12.24 -10.25 12.71
C ILE A 176 -12.24 -11.42 11.72
N TYR A 177 -11.59 -11.29 10.56
CA TYR A 177 -11.46 -12.40 9.61
C TYR A 177 -10.76 -13.60 10.23
N ARG A 178 -9.68 -13.37 11.00
CA ARG A 178 -8.90 -14.44 11.63
C ARG A 178 -9.67 -15.18 12.73
N TRP A 179 -10.36 -14.44 13.60
CA TRP A 179 -10.95 -15.02 14.82
C TRP A 179 -12.42 -15.39 14.67
N ARG A 180 -13.25 -14.53 14.04
CA ARG A 180 -14.68 -14.83 13.88
C ARG A 180 -14.99 -15.61 12.60
N LEU A 181 -14.42 -15.22 11.48
CA LEU A 181 -14.68 -15.85 10.19
C LEU A 181 -13.74 -17.03 9.89
N LYS A 182 -12.77 -17.31 10.78
CA LYS A 182 -11.80 -18.42 10.67
C LYS A 182 -11.02 -18.43 9.34
N THR A 183 -10.85 -17.26 8.73
CA THR A 183 -10.15 -17.07 7.45
C THR A 183 -8.80 -16.44 7.71
N ASN A 184 -7.72 -17.11 7.31
CA ASN A 184 -6.35 -16.62 7.53
C ASN A 184 -5.83 -15.79 6.35
N LEU A 185 -6.26 -14.52 6.28
CA LEU A 185 -5.83 -13.57 5.23
C LEU A 185 -4.34 -13.19 5.37
N VAL A 186 -3.83 -13.11 6.59
CA VAL A 186 -2.41 -12.82 6.85
C VAL A 186 -1.54 -13.96 6.29
N GLY A 187 -1.90 -15.22 6.57
CA GLY A 187 -1.21 -16.37 6.01
C GLY A 187 -1.25 -16.38 4.47
N ALA A 188 -2.38 -16.00 3.87
CA ALA A 188 -2.48 -15.86 2.41
C ALA A 188 -1.55 -14.78 1.86
N MET A 189 -1.37 -13.65 2.56
CA MET A 189 -0.44 -12.59 2.17
C MET A 189 1.04 -12.99 2.39
N ILE A 190 1.34 -13.95 3.25
CA ILE A 190 2.69 -14.49 3.43
C ILE A 190 2.98 -15.56 2.36
N THR A 191 2.08 -16.52 2.16
CA THR A 191 2.31 -17.69 1.30
C THR A 191 1.96 -17.44 -0.17
N GLY A 192 1.10 -16.46 -0.46
CA GLY A 192 0.53 -16.19 -1.77
C GLY A 192 -0.66 -17.10 -2.12
N ARG A 193 -1.01 -18.06 -1.27
CA ARG A 193 -2.05 -19.06 -1.53
C ARG A 193 -3.35 -18.72 -0.81
N GLY A 194 -4.48 -18.94 -1.48
CA GLY A 194 -5.83 -18.75 -0.95
C GLY A 194 -6.73 -19.93 -1.27
N ARG A 195 -7.84 -20.06 -0.53
CA ARG A 195 -8.89 -21.07 -0.81
C ARG A 195 -9.73 -20.57 -1.98
N VAL A 196 -9.33 -20.89 -3.19
CA VAL A 196 -10.01 -20.53 -4.43
C VAL A 196 -9.97 -21.72 -5.38
N SER A 197 -10.91 -21.76 -6.33
CA SER A 197 -10.93 -22.78 -7.37
C SER A 197 -9.64 -22.72 -8.22
N ALA A 198 -9.17 -23.85 -8.74
CA ALA A 198 -7.93 -23.92 -9.52
C ALA A 198 -7.89 -22.93 -10.69
N GLY A 199 -9.03 -22.68 -11.34
CA GLY A 199 -9.16 -21.73 -12.45
C GLY A 199 -9.10 -20.25 -12.05
N ASP A 200 -9.18 -19.92 -10.78
CA ASP A 200 -9.14 -18.55 -10.27
C ASP A 200 -7.73 -18.11 -9.83
N GLY A 201 -6.76 -19.01 -9.87
CA GLY A 201 -5.37 -18.70 -9.55
C GLY A 201 -4.68 -17.81 -10.57
N ILE A 202 -3.53 -17.25 -10.20
CA ILE A 202 -2.64 -16.53 -11.11
C ILE A 202 -1.66 -17.50 -11.78
N ALA A 203 -1.42 -17.32 -13.08
CA ALA A 203 -0.51 -18.17 -13.86
C ALA A 203 0.98 -17.77 -13.67
N SER A 204 1.26 -16.49 -13.38
CA SER A 204 2.64 -15.96 -13.30
C SER A 204 2.74 -14.75 -12.37
N ASP A 205 3.87 -14.61 -11.70
CA ASP A 205 4.23 -13.45 -10.87
C ASP A 205 4.73 -12.25 -11.69
N ARG A 206 4.97 -12.41 -13.01
CA ARG A 206 5.51 -11.37 -13.90
C ARG A 206 6.77 -10.67 -13.34
N LEU A 207 7.72 -11.44 -12.80
CA LEU A 207 8.88 -10.90 -12.07
C LEU A 207 9.72 -9.91 -12.90
N VAL A 208 9.94 -10.17 -14.18
CA VAL A 208 10.71 -9.27 -15.06
C VAL A 208 10.00 -7.91 -15.15
N VAL A 209 8.68 -7.90 -15.35
CA VAL A 209 7.89 -6.67 -15.39
C VAL A 209 7.94 -5.96 -14.04
N ALA A 210 7.88 -6.70 -12.93
CA ALA A 210 7.98 -6.14 -11.59
C ALA A 210 9.33 -5.45 -11.35
N LEU A 211 10.43 -6.06 -11.79
CA LEU A 211 11.77 -5.47 -11.69
C LEU A 211 11.90 -4.19 -12.51
N ILE A 212 11.37 -4.18 -13.74
CA ILE A 212 11.35 -2.97 -14.59
C ILE A 212 10.55 -1.85 -13.91
N VAL A 213 9.35 -2.16 -13.39
CA VAL A 213 8.51 -1.17 -12.68
C VAL A 213 9.20 -0.67 -11.42
N ALA A 214 9.85 -1.55 -10.65
CA ALA A 214 10.58 -1.17 -9.44
C ALA A 214 11.78 -0.26 -9.78
N ALA A 215 12.54 -0.58 -10.81
CA ALA A 215 13.66 0.24 -11.28
C ALA A 215 13.18 1.62 -11.78
N ALA A 216 12.08 1.67 -12.53
CA ALA A 216 11.47 2.92 -12.99
C ALA A 216 10.95 3.76 -11.82
N ALA A 217 10.29 3.15 -10.82
CA ALA A 217 9.84 3.84 -9.61
C ALA A 217 11.01 4.40 -8.80
N ALA A 218 12.09 3.63 -8.63
CA ALA A 218 13.31 4.07 -7.94
C ALA A 218 13.98 5.23 -8.71
N GLY A 219 14.10 5.13 -10.02
CA GLY A 219 14.63 6.20 -10.88
C GLY A 219 13.80 7.48 -10.81
N LEU A 220 12.47 7.36 -10.78
CA LEU A 220 11.58 8.52 -10.63
C LEU A 220 11.74 9.19 -9.26
N VAL A 221 11.81 8.41 -8.17
CA VAL A 221 12.05 8.97 -6.83
C VAL A 221 13.43 9.63 -6.78
N TRP A 222 14.45 8.97 -7.33
CA TRP A 222 15.79 9.56 -7.42
C TRP A 222 15.74 10.92 -8.15
N ALA A 223 15.07 11.00 -9.30
CA ALA A 223 14.91 12.25 -10.03
C ALA A 223 14.15 13.31 -9.22
N ILE A 224 13.04 12.94 -8.56
CA ILE A 224 12.26 13.85 -7.70
C ILE A 224 13.14 14.45 -6.59
N VAL A 225 14.01 13.64 -5.99
CA VAL A 225 14.84 14.06 -4.85
C VAL A 225 16.07 14.86 -5.32
N THR A 226 16.76 14.42 -6.38
CA THR A 226 18.04 15.01 -6.79
C THR A 226 17.91 16.18 -7.75
N LEU A 227 16.82 16.23 -8.53
CA LEU A 227 16.55 17.34 -9.48
C LEU A 227 15.66 18.42 -8.86
N ALA A 228 15.42 18.39 -7.56
CA ALA A 228 14.72 19.46 -6.86
C ALA A 228 15.51 20.78 -7.02
N PRO A 229 14.83 21.89 -7.36
CA PRO A 229 15.48 23.18 -7.53
C PRO A 229 16.21 23.59 -6.23
N GLN A 230 17.47 23.94 -6.34
CA GLN A 230 18.20 24.52 -5.21
C GLN A 230 17.83 26.00 -5.06
N PRO A 231 17.79 26.53 -3.82
CA PRO A 231 17.59 27.95 -3.62
C PRO A 231 18.72 28.73 -4.29
N ASP A 232 18.38 29.87 -4.86
CA ASP A 232 19.37 30.79 -5.41
C ASP A 232 20.32 31.22 -4.28
N PRO A 233 21.63 30.96 -4.39
CA PRO A 233 22.59 31.37 -3.37
C PRO A 233 22.56 32.87 -3.11
N ASP A 234 22.23 33.67 -4.12
CA ASP A 234 22.19 35.12 -4.03
C ASP A 234 20.90 35.64 -3.36
N ALA A 235 19.84 34.84 -3.31
CA ALA A 235 18.58 35.21 -2.63
C ALA A 235 18.70 35.24 -1.08
N LEU A 236 19.81 34.77 -0.53
CA LEU A 236 20.10 34.81 0.92
C LEU A 236 20.64 36.18 1.38
N PHE A 237 20.95 37.08 0.44
CA PHE A 237 21.57 38.39 0.71
C PHE A 237 20.62 39.56 0.51
N TYR A 238 19.35 39.32 0.25
CA TYR A 238 18.28 40.34 0.14
C TYR A 238 17.14 39.96 1.13
#